data_f22ba83e44056dc744b57fc2b3f20181
#
_entry.id   f22ba83e44056dc744b57fc2b3f20181
#
_cell.length_a   1.000
_cell.length_b   1.000
_cell.length_c   1.000
_cell.angle_alpha   90.00
_cell.angle_beta   90.00
_cell.angle_gamma   90.00
#
_symmetry.space_group_name_H-M   'P 1'
#
loop_
_entity.id
_entity.type
_entity.pdbx_description
1 polymer ?
#
loop_
_entity_poly.entity_id
_entity_poly.type
_entity_poly.pdbx_seq_one_letter_code
_entity_poly.pdbx_strand_id
1 'polypeptide(L)'
;MQSSRSKHRLRLVKTAPANAAPAAARDSDYYRRIEDYAQRIRDTQDVGAIIDILDEALSETRALSRDPGPRPTAENLQRTEREIEAMQIELRQLRGLVHVDHLTGLLNRSGLDLSYRRESARADRANSTLGVALLDIDDFKHLNDHHGHQAGDAALVHLADAIRRSVRPSDVVVRFGGEEFLFLLPDSASNHAARALDRLQDELHRHPLVYRGHDVALSFSAGVTVRQRGQSRDTVIAAADRALYAAKRAGKKRVMTAEDV
;
A
#
# COMPACT_ATOMS: atom_id res chain seq x y z
N MET A 1 -18.84 -35.60 -4.91
CA MET A 1 -17.67 -35.08 -5.63
C MET A 1 -16.95 -34.11 -4.70
N GLN A 2 -15.86 -34.59 -4.10
CA GLN A 2 -15.12 -33.87 -3.05
C GLN A 2 -14.05 -32.98 -3.69
N SER A 3 -14.09 -31.69 -3.40
CA SER A 3 -13.07 -30.71 -3.82
C SER A 3 -11.88 -30.79 -2.86
N SER A 4 -10.75 -31.20 -3.41
CA SER A 4 -9.46 -31.28 -2.73
C SER A 4 -8.88 -29.88 -2.52
N ARG A 5 -8.89 -29.39 -1.27
CA ARG A 5 -8.11 -28.22 -0.85
C ARG A 5 -6.69 -28.65 -0.56
N SER A 6 -5.78 -28.26 -1.47
CA SER A 6 -4.33 -28.41 -1.30
C SER A 6 -3.84 -27.55 -0.12
N LYS A 7 -3.54 -28.20 0.99
CA LYS A 7 -2.86 -27.58 2.14
C LYS A 7 -1.35 -27.59 1.89
N HIS A 8 -0.80 -26.47 1.47
CA HIS A 8 0.66 -26.26 1.52
C HIS A 8 1.08 -26.16 2.99
N ARG A 9 1.60 -27.26 3.51
CA ARG A 9 2.25 -27.32 4.83
C ARG A 9 3.69 -26.85 4.67
N LEU A 10 4.01 -25.67 5.17
CA LEU A 10 5.40 -25.24 5.40
C LEU A 10 6.10 -26.25 6.30
N ARG A 11 7.11 -26.93 5.76
CA ARG A 11 7.96 -27.87 6.47
C ARG A 11 9.12 -27.09 7.07
N LEU A 12 9.00 -26.68 8.34
CA LEU A 12 10.13 -26.15 9.11
C LEU A 12 11.15 -27.25 9.37
N VAL A 13 12.37 -27.01 8.91
CA VAL A 13 13.51 -27.88 9.15
C VAL A 13 13.89 -27.81 10.63
N LYS A 14 13.72 -28.91 11.34
CA LYS A 14 14.29 -29.12 12.68
C LYS A 14 15.75 -29.47 12.53
N THR A 15 16.66 -28.61 12.94
CA THR A 15 18.00 -29.03 13.40
C THR A 15 18.48 -28.06 14.46
N ALA A 16 18.39 -28.46 15.71
CA ALA A 16 19.21 -27.90 16.79
C ALA A 16 20.42 -28.80 17.00
N PRO A 17 21.66 -28.29 17.08
CA PRO A 17 22.78 -29.04 17.64
C PRO A 17 22.85 -28.80 19.15
N ALA A 18 22.96 -29.90 19.89
CA ALA A 18 23.29 -29.92 21.32
C ALA A 18 24.79 -29.70 21.53
N ASN A 19 25.10 -28.94 22.58
CA ASN A 19 26.38 -28.76 23.28
C ASN A 19 27.21 -27.51 22.99
N ALA A 20 27.09 -26.52 23.92
CA ALA A 20 28.21 -25.84 24.57
C ALA A 20 27.68 -24.97 25.74
N ALA A 21 28.25 -25.11 26.93
CA ALA A 21 28.00 -24.34 28.14
C ALA A 21 28.88 -23.06 28.18
N PRO A 22 28.79 -22.17 29.16
CA PRO A 22 27.80 -21.11 29.36
C PRO A 22 28.37 -19.70 29.08
N ALA A 23 27.93 -19.12 27.97
CA ALA A 23 27.87 -17.66 27.75
C ALA A 23 26.40 -17.20 27.84
N ALA A 24 25.66 -17.76 28.73
CA ALA A 24 24.30 -18.28 28.58
C ALA A 24 23.18 -17.34 29.02
N ALA A 25 23.42 -16.13 29.52
CA ALA A 25 22.28 -15.30 29.95
C ALA A 25 21.84 -14.30 28.89
N ARG A 26 22.71 -13.74 28.05
CA ARG A 26 22.37 -12.79 26.99
C ARG A 26 21.96 -13.47 25.69
N ASP A 27 22.53 -14.63 25.37
CA ASP A 27 22.09 -15.48 24.26
C ASP A 27 20.65 -15.99 24.51
N SER A 28 20.33 -16.33 25.77
CA SER A 28 18.98 -16.77 26.14
C SER A 28 17.89 -15.73 25.86
N ASP A 29 18.16 -14.42 26.04
CA ASP A 29 17.21 -13.35 25.79
C ASP A 29 17.01 -13.09 24.27
N TYR A 30 18.08 -13.21 23.49
CA TYR A 30 17.99 -13.10 22.04
C TYR A 30 17.18 -14.26 21.43
N TYR A 31 17.53 -15.50 21.81
CA TYR A 31 16.78 -16.67 21.31
C TYR A 31 15.33 -16.66 21.74
N ARG A 32 15.02 -16.20 22.95
CA ARG A 32 13.64 -16.05 23.43
C ARG A 32 12.86 -15.02 22.61
N ARG A 33 13.47 -13.90 22.22
CA ARG A 33 12.85 -12.90 21.35
C ARG A 33 12.63 -13.41 19.93
N ILE A 34 13.59 -14.13 19.37
CA ILE A 34 13.41 -14.77 18.06
C ILE A 34 12.28 -15.81 18.11
N GLU A 35 12.14 -16.56 19.19
CA GLU A 35 11.00 -17.47 19.38
C GLU A 35 9.68 -16.71 19.51
N ASP A 36 9.66 -15.56 20.18
CA ASP A 36 8.48 -14.69 20.28
C ASP A 36 8.07 -14.14 18.91
N TYR A 37 9.03 -13.62 18.12
CA TYR A 37 8.75 -13.20 16.75
C TYR A 37 8.21 -14.35 15.89
N ALA A 38 8.83 -15.53 15.99
CA ALA A 38 8.37 -16.70 15.26
C ALA A 38 6.97 -17.16 15.71
N GLN A 39 6.61 -16.97 16.97
CA GLN A 39 5.28 -17.26 17.48
C GLN A 39 4.26 -16.22 16.97
N ARG A 40 4.55 -14.94 17.06
CA ARG A 40 3.71 -13.84 16.53
C ARG A 40 3.44 -14.01 15.04
N ILE A 41 4.45 -14.44 14.26
CA ILE A 41 4.28 -14.75 12.83
C ILE A 41 3.35 -15.96 12.62
N ARG A 42 3.41 -16.98 13.47
CA ARG A 42 2.53 -18.16 13.37
C ARG A 42 1.07 -17.84 13.73
N ASP A 43 0.87 -16.89 14.64
CA ASP A 43 -0.44 -16.55 15.18
C ASP A 43 -1.18 -15.50 14.35
N THR A 44 -0.50 -14.86 13.39
CA THR A 44 -1.12 -13.88 12.48
C THR A 44 -1.30 -14.46 11.08
N GLN A 45 -2.44 -14.11 10.45
CA GLN A 45 -2.72 -14.40 9.04
C GLN A 45 -2.56 -13.15 8.16
N ASP A 46 -2.28 -12.01 8.75
CA ASP A 46 -2.07 -10.76 8.05
C ASP A 46 -0.61 -10.64 7.57
N VAL A 47 -0.43 -10.63 6.26
CA VAL A 47 0.88 -10.49 5.61
C VAL A 47 1.55 -9.16 5.96
N GLY A 48 0.76 -8.09 6.18
CA GLY A 48 1.27 -6.79 6.63
C GLY A 48 1.93 -6.89 8.01
N ALA A 49 1.20 -7.45 8.97
CA ALA A 49 1.69 -7.66 10.34
C ALA A 49 2.91 -8.61 10.39
N ILE A 50 2.96 -9.64 9.53
CA ILE A 50 4.13 -10.53 9.43
C ILE A 50 5.38 -9.73 9.04
N ILE A 51 5.25 -8.78 8.16
CA ILE A 51 6.39 -8.00 7.68
C ILE A 51 6.85 -6.98 8.72
N ASP A 52 5.93 -6.34 9.40
CA ASP A 52 6.26 -5.42 10.48
C ASP A 52 7.04 -6.16 11.59
N ILE A 53 6.63 -7.39 11.93
CA ILE A 53 7.35 -8.25 12.86
C ILE A 53 8.75 -8.60 12.37
N LEU A 54 8.92 -8.85 11.07
CA LEU A 54 10.23 -9.16 10.48
C LEU A 54 11.13 -7.93 10.40
N ASP A 55 10.60 -6.75 10.11
CA ASP A 55 11.35 -5.48 10.11
C ASP A 55 11.79 -5.12 11.54
N GLU A 56 10.96 -5.39 12.55
CA GLU A 56 11.29 -5.24 13.97
C GLU A 56 12.43 -6.20 14.35
N ALA A 57 12.34 -7.48 14.01
CA ALA A 57 13.35 -8.49 14.27
C ALA A 57 14.71 -8.16 13.60
N LEU A 58 14.68 -7.63 12.37
CA LEU A 58 15.86 -7.17 11.65
C LEU A 58 16.52 -5.96 12.28
N SER A 59 15.73 -4.98 12.68
CA SER A 59 16.22 -3.76 13.33
C SER A 59 16.94 -4.13 14.64
N GLU A 60 16.36 -5.04 15.41
CA GLU A 60 16.93 -5.50 16.66
C GLU A 60 18.22 -6.32 16.44
N THR A 61 18.25 -7.21 15.44
CA THR A 61 19.45 -7.98 15.06
C THR A 61 20.60 -7.07 14.64
N ARG A 62 20.31 -5.99 13.89
CA ARG A 62 21.31 -4.99 13.51
C ARG A 62 21.79 -4.14 14.68
N ALA A 63 20.93 -3.85 15.66
CA ALA A 63 21.31 -3.14 16.87
C ALA A 63 22.28 -3.96 17.75
N LEU A 64 22.03 -5.27 17.88
CA LEU A 64 22.90 -6.20 18.60
C LEU A 64 24.27 -6.37 17.92
N SER A 65 24.35 -6.24 16.60
CA SER A 65 25.65 -6.27 15.87
C SER A 65 26.55 -5.07 16.15
N ARG A 66 26.05 -4.03 16.82
CA ARG A 66 26.81 -2.81 17.18
C ARG A 66 27.34 -2.83 18.63
N ASP A 67 26.93 -3.79 19.45
CA ASP A 67 27.37 -3.89 20.85
C ASP A 67 28.62 -4.80 20.98
N PRO A 68 29.70 -4.45 21.71
CA PRO A 68 30.93 -5.20 21.81
C PRO A 68 30.89 -6.41 22.78
N GLY A 69 29.74 -7.12 22.87
CA GLY A 69 29.60 -8.39 23.58
C GLY A 69 30.21 -9.58 22.84
N PRO A 70 30.25 -10.82 23.43
CA PRO A 70 30.79 -12.00 22.77
C PRO A 70 30.00 -12.23 21.46
N ARG A 71 30.71 -12.04 20.36
CA ARG A 71 30.17 -12.06 19.00
C ARG A 71 29.73 -13.47 18.61
N PRO A 72 28.50 -13.66 18.08
CA PRO A 72 28.24 -14.82 17.24
C PRO A 72 29.30 -14.83 16.12
N THR A 73 29.79 -16.00 15.75
CA THR A 73 30.82 -16.11 14.71
C THR A 73 30.35 -15.38 13.46
N ALA A 74 31.27 -14.66 12.79
CA ALA A 74 30.91 -13.85 11.58
C ALA A 74 30.15 -14.69 10.53
N GLU A 75 30.40 -16.00 10.48
CA GLU A 75 29.68 -16.95 9.62
C GLU A 75 28.19 -17.12 10.01
N ASN A 76 27.89 -17.17 11.31
CA ASN A 76 26.49 -17.30 11.77
C ASN A 76 25.68 -16.03 11.53
N LEU A 77 26.30 -14.85 11.71
CA LEU A 77 25.66 -13.56 11.38
C LEU A 77 25.37 -13.47 9.88
N GLN A 78 26.35 -13.74 9.03
CA GLN A 78 26.15 -13.72 7.57
C GLN A 78 25.11 -14.73 7.09
N ARG A 79 25.04 -15.89 7.75
CA ARG A 79 24.02 -16.89 7.43
C ARG A 79 22.62 -16.39 7.77
N THR A 80 22.44 -15.84 8.98
CA THR A 80 21.16 -15.29 9.42
C THR A 80 20.73 -14.11 8.56
N GLU A 81 21.64 -13.20 8.20
CA GLU A 81 21.36 -12.09 7.29
C GLU A 81 20.89 -12.58 5.91
N ARG A 82 21.53 -13.60 5.34
CA ARG A 82 21.11 -14.19 4.05
C ARG A 82 19.75 -14.88 4.14
N GLU A 83 19.49 -15.60 5.23
CA GLU A 83 18.18 -16.24 5.44
C GLU A 83 17.06 -15.21 5.58
N ILE A 84 17.32 -14.09 6.28
CA ILE A 84 16.36 -12.99 6.42
C ILE A 84 16.15 -12.26 5.07
N GLU A 85 17.21 -12.00 4.30
CA GLU A 85 17.10 -11.42 2.97
C GLU A 85 16.31 -12.33 2.01
N ALA A 86 16.54 -13.64 2.06
CA ALA A 86 15.77 -14.61 1.27
C ALA A 86 14.29 -14.61 1.64
N MET A 87 13.96 -14.59 2.94
CA MET A 87 12.57 -14.48 3.41
C MET A 87 11.93 -13.16 2.99
N GLN A 88 12.65 -12.06 3.04
CA GLN A 88 12.14 -10.76 2.57
C GLN A 88 11.86 -10.74 1.07
N ILE A 89 12.67 -11.43 0.27
CA ILE A 89 12.45 -11.58 -1.18
C ILE A 89 11.19 -12.42 -1.41
N GLU A 90 11.04 -13.53 -0.71
CA GLU A 90 9.87 -14.41 -0.82
C GLU A 90 8.58 -13.69 -0.38
N LEU A 91 8.62 -12.96 0.73
CA LEU A 91 7.50 -12.13 1.18
C LEU A 91 7.17 -11.00 0.22
N ARG A 92 8.17 -10.36 -0.40
CA ARG A 92 7.93 -9.36 -1.47
C ARG A 92 7.28 -9.99 -2.69
N GLN A 93 7.63 -11.24 -3.04
CA GLN A 93 6.98 -11.98 -4.11
C GLN A 93 5.54 -12.34 -3.75
N LEU A 94 5.29 -12.80 -2.52
CA LEU A 94 3.94 -13.06 -2.01
C LEU A 94 3.09 -11.79 -1.92
N ARG A 95 3.67 -10.64 -1.50
CA ARG A 95 3.03 -9.32 -1.56
C ARG A 95 2.65 -8.92 -2.99
N GLY A 96 3.49 -9.24 -3.98
CA GLY A 96 3.15 -9.01 -5.38
C GLY A 96 1.92 -9.79 -5.86
N LEU A 97 1.53 -10.86 -5.15
CA LEU A 97 0.31 -11.62 -5.40
C LEU A 97 -0.92 -11.05 -4.66
N VAL A 98 -0.72 -10.25 -3.62
CA VAL A 98 -1.81 -9.56 -2.91
C VAL A 98 -2.02 -8.20 -3.56
N HIS A 99 -3.11 -8.05 -4.29
CA HIS A 99 -3.42 -6.84 -5.07
C HIS A 99 -4.27 -5.83 -4.30
N VAL A 100 -4.47 -6.03 -3.01
CA VAL A 100 -5.34 -5.22 -2.15
C VAL A 100 -4.51 -4.50 -1.08
N ASP A 101 -4.82 -3.23 -0.85
CA ASP A 101 -4.29 -2.44 0.27
C ASP A 101 -5.04 -2.83 1.55
N HIS A 102 -4.31 -3.23 2.58
CA HIS A 102 -4.88 -3.78 3.82
C HIS A 102 -5.67 -2.73 4.64
N LEU A 103 -5.27 -1.47 4.58
CA LEU A 103 -5.93 -0.41 5.34
C LEU A 103 -7.25 0.00 4.68
N THR A 104 -7.21 0.25 3.39
CA THR A 104 -8.36 0.80 2.66
C THR A 104 -9.21 -0.26 1.97
N GLY A 105 -8.71 -1.48 1.76
CA GLY A 105 -9.38 -2.54 1.02
C GLY A 105 -9.57 -2.23 -0.48
N LEU A 106 -8.95 -1.18 -1.01
CA LEU A 106 -8.84 -0.88 -2.44
C LEU A 106 -7.70 -1.68 -3.05
N LEU A 107 -7.55 -1.65 -4.37
CA LEU A 107 -6.35 -2.20 -4.97
C LEU A 107 -5.11 -1.43 -4.50
N ASN A 108 -4.00 -2.13 -4.39
CA ASN A 108 -2.69 -1.52 -4.14
C ASN A 108 -1.93 -1.28 -5.46
N ARG A 109 -0.74 -0.70 -5.38
CA ARG A 109 0.11 -0.41 -6.54
C ARG A 109 0.44 -1.64 -7.39
N SER A 110 0.55 -2.83 -6.79
CA SER A 110 0.76 -4.08 -7.54
C SER A 110 -0.47 -4.49 -8.35
N GLY A 111 -1.67 -4.23 -7.85
CA GLY A 111 -2.92 -4.46 -8.55
C GLY A 111 -3.15 -3.53 -9.76
N LEU A 112 -2.48 -2.36 -9.75
CA LEU A 112 -2.58 -1.40 -10.84
C LEU A 112 -2.09 -1.97 -12.17
N ASP A 113 -0.96 -2.66 -12.20
CA ASP A 113 -0.36 -3.15 -13.45
C ASP A 113 -1.29 -4.08 -14.22
N LEU A 114 -1.88 -5.02 -13.52
CA LEU A 114 -2.84 -5.96 -14.10
C LEU A 114 -4.10 -5.23 -14.58
N SER A 115 -4.63 -4.34 -13.75
CA SER A 115 -5.84 -3.58 -14.07
C SER A 115 -5.61 -2.62 -15.24
N TYR A 116 -4.48 -1.91 -15.28
CA TYR A 116 -4.15 -1.02 -16.39
C TYR A 116 -4.04 -1.76 -17.73
N ARG A 117 -3.34 -2.90 -17.75
CA ARG A 117 -3.22 -3.74 -18.96
C ARG A 117 -4.58 -4.21 -19.44
N ARG A 118 -5.44 -4.65 -18.54
CA ARG A 118 -6.79 -5.13 -18.85
C ARG A 118 -7.67 -4.02 -19.41
N GLU A 119 -7.75 -2.87 -18.74
CA GLU A 119 -8.62 -1.77 -19.16
C GLU A 119 -8.08 -1.07 -20.42
N SER A 120 -6.75 -0.93 -20.56
CA SER A 120 -6.14 -0.42 -21.79
C SER A 120 -6.46 -1.29 -23.01
N ALA A 121 -6.30 -2.62 -22.86
CA ALA A 121 -6.62 -3.55 -23.95
C ALA A 121 -8.13 -3.57 -24.27
N ARG A 122 -8.99 -3.38 -23.25
CA ARG A 122 -10.44 -3.24 -23.43
C ARG A 122 -10.78 -1.99 -24.23
N ALA A 123 -10.23 -0.83 -23.82
CA ALA A 123 -10.44 0.44 -24.50
C ALA A 123 -9.96 0.40 -25.95
N ASP A 124 -8.76 -0.18 -26.19
CA ASP A 124 -8.21 -0.32 -27.54
C ASP A 124 -9.07 -1.20 -28.47
N ARG A 125 -9.66 -2.30 -27.96
CA ARG A 125 -10.56 -3.17 -28.73
C ARG A 125 -11.93 -2.54 -28.98
N ALA A 126 -12.48 -1.83 -27.99
CA ALA A 126 -13.78 -1.17 -28.08
C ALA A 126 -13.70 0.18 -28.80
N ASN A 127 -12.51 0.66 -29.13
CA ASN A 127 -12.27 2.03 -29.60
C ASN A 127 -12.90 3.07 -28.67
N SER A 128 -12.79 2.85 -27.37
CA SER A 128 -13.35 3.70 -26.34
C SER A 128 -12.26 4.43 -25.56
N THR A 129 -12.67 5.40 -24.74
CA THR A 129 -11.76 6.19 -23.92
C THR A 129 -11.44 5.50 -22.60
N LEU A 130 -10.25 5.73 -22.06
CA LEU A 130 -9.88 5.37 -20.71
C LEU A 130 -9.41 6.65 -19.98
N GLY A 131 -10.26 7.19 -19.13
CA GLY A 131 -9.90 8.25 -18.22
C GLY A 131 -8.96 7.75 -17.14
N VAL A 132 -7.95 8.53 -16.80
CA VAL A 132 -7.02 8.24 -15.69
C VAL A 132 -6.93 9.46 -14.80
N ALA A 133 -7.07 9.28 -13.49
CA ALA A 133 -6.94 10.38 -12.56
C ALA A 133 -6.00 10.00 -11.42
N LEU A 134 -5.21 10.96 -10.97
CA LEU A 134 -4.40 10.87 -9.76
C LEU A 134 -4.95 11.87 -8.74
N LEU A 135 -5.25 11.39 -7.56
CA LEU A 135 -5.80 12.15 -6.43
C LEU A 135 -4.83 12.10 -5.27
N ASP A 136 -4.70 13.19 -4.54
CA ASP A 136 -3.88 13.29 -3.34
C ASP A 136 -4.62 14.11 -2.28
N ILE A 137 -4.65 13.61 -1.04
CA ILE A 137 -5.32 14.28 0.08
C ILE A 137 -4.58 15.57 0.43
N ASP A 138 -5.29 16.68 0.41
CA ASP A 138 -4.72 17.98 0.75
C ASP A 138 -4.31 18.04 2.22
N ASP A 139 -3.09 18.52 2.46
CA ASP A 139 -2.56 18.75 3.80
C ASP A 139 -2.54 17.50 4.72
N PHE A 140 -2.43 16.31 4.14
CA PHE A 140 -2.45 15.05 4.88
C PHE A 140 -1.37 14.96 5.96
N LYS A 141 -0.16 15.47 5.68
CA LYS A 141 0.90 15.55 6.67
C LYS A 141 0.48 16.42 7.87
N HIS A 142 -0.14 17.58 7.62
CA HIS A 142 -0.63 18.47 8.69
C HIS A 142 -1.71 17.78 9.54
N LEU A 143 -2.60 17.00 8.90
CA LEU A 143 -3.59 16.20 9.60
C LEU A 143 -2.92 15.20 10.55
N ASN A 144 -1.90 14.46 10.07
CA ASN A 144 -1.11 13.52 10.87
C ASN A 144 -0.38 14.22 12.02
N ASP A 145 0.27 15.34 11.74
CA ASP A 145 1.04 16.09 12.74
C ASP A 145 0.15 16.65 13.85
N HIS A 146 -1.11 17.01 13.52
CA HIS A 146 -2.06 17.60 14.46
C HIS A 146 -2.89 16.56 15.26
N HIS A 147 -3.34 15.50 14.58
CA HIS A 147 -4.27 14.51 15.15
C HIS A 147 -3.65 13.12 15.39
N GLY A 148 -2.39 12.93 14.96
CA GLY A 148 -1.67 11.66 15.03
C GLY A 148 -1.95 10.73 13.84
N HIS A 149 -1.06 9.76 13.62
CA HIS A 149 -1.14 8.82 12.48
C HIS A 149 -2.44 8.01 12.43
N GLN A 150 -3.03 7.68 13.58
CA GLN A 150 -4.33 7.00 13.65
C GLN A 150 -5.47 7.83 13.02
N ALA A 151 -5.40 9.15 13.09
CA ALA A 151 -6.36 10.03 12.42
C ALA A 151 -6.13 10.03 10.90
N GLY A 152 -4.87 9.98 10.47
CA GLY A 152 -4.53 9.80 9.06
C GLY A 152 -5.04 8.49 8.49
N ASP A 153 -4.88 7.39 9.22
CA ASP A 153 -5.42 6.09 8.83
C ASP A 153 -6.96 6.13 8.74
N ALA A 154 -7.62 6.75 9.72
CA ALA A 154 -9.07 6.97 9.67
C ALA A 154 -9.49 7.82 8.46
N ALA A 155 -8.72 8.85 8.10
CA ALA A 155 -8.96 9.70 6.94
C ALA A 155 -8.83 8.90 5.62
N LEU A 156 -7.83 8.03 5.51
CA LEU A 156 -7.64 7.17 4.35
C LEU A 156 -8.79 6.17 4.18
N VAL A 157 -9.24 5.55 5.27
CA VAL A 157 -10.40 4.65 5.27
C VAL A 157 -11.68 5.40 4.89
N HIS A 158 -11.90 6.57 5.48
CA HIS A 158 -13.05 7.40 5.19
C HIS A 158 -13.12 7.84 3.72
N LEU A 159 -11.99 8.27 3.14
CA LEU A 159 -11.89 8.57 1.72
C LEU A 159 -12.17 7.34 0.86
N ALA A 160 -11.61 6.18 1.20
CA ALA A 160 -11.84 4.93 0.47
C ALA A 160 -13.33 4.54 0.47
N ASP A 161 -14.03 4.74 1.59
CA ASP A 161 -15.49 4.50 1.68
C ASP A 161 -16.29 5.50 0.84
N ALA A 162 -15.92 6.78 0.85
CA ALA A 162 -16.52 7.79 -0.01
C ALA A 162 -16.30 7.45 -1.51
N ILE A 163 -15.09 7.00 -1.87
CA ILE A 163 -14.77 6.54 -3.22
C ILE A 163 -15.69 5.39 -3.62
N ARG A 164 -15.84 4.34 -2.80
CA ARG A 164 -16.70 3.20 -3.11
C ARG A 164 -18.15 3.58 -3.37
N ARG A 165 -18.66 4.60 -2.67
CA ARG A 165 -20.02 5.13 -2.89
C ARG A 165 -20.15 5.96 -4.16
N SER A 166 -19.05 6.56 -4.64
CA SER A 166 -19.05 7.54 -5.72
C SER A 166 -18.69 6.96 -7.09
N VAL A 167 -17.95 5.85 -7.13
CA VAL A 167 -17.49 5.21 -8.36
C VAL A 167 -18.45 4.16 -8.89
N ARG A 168 -18.37 3.88 -10.19
CA ARG A 168 -19.14 2.81 -10.84
C ARG A 168 -18.47 1.45 -10.60
N PRO A 169 -19.20 0.33 -10.69
CA PRO A 169 -18.61 -1.01 -10.62
C PRO A 169 -17.54 -1.31 -11.69
N SER A 170 -17.57 -0.56 -12.81
CA SER A 170 -16.57 -0.66 -13.89
C SER A 170 -15.27 0.08 -13.59
N ASP A 171 -15.31 1.04 -12.65
CA ASP A 171 -14.18 1.88 -12.34
C ASP A 171 -13.20 1.12 -11.46
N VAL A 172 -11.94 1.34 -11.68
CA VAL A 172 -10.87 0.71 -10.89
C VAL A 172 -10.19 1.78 -10.07
N VAL A 173 -10.10 1.56 -8.75
CA VAL A 173 -9.42 2.49 -7.85
C VAL A 173 -8.31 1.77 -7.10
N VAL A 174 -7.18 2.43 -7.04
CA VAL A 174 -5.93 1.93 -6.47
C VAL A 174 -5.43 2.93 -5.45
N ARG A 175 -5.06 2.48 -4.25
CA ARG A 175 -4.19 3.27 -3.38
C ARG A 175 -2.78 3.22 -3.94
N PHE A 176 -2.34 4.31 -4.53
CA PHE A 176 -1.10 4.38 -5.33
C PHE A 176 0.14 4.70 -4.48
N GLY A 177 -0.05 5.54 -3.46
CA GLY A 177 0.95 5.96 -2.49
C GLY A 177 0.39 6.03 -1.08
N GLY A 178 1.08 6.70 -0.18
CA GLY A 178 0.65 6.88 1.21
C GLY A 178 -0.73 7.53 1.29
N GLU A 179 -0.90 8.67 0.61
CA GLU A 179 -2.11 9.51 0.58
C GLU A 179 -2.63 9.70 -0.84
N GLU A 180 -2.09 8.96 -1.81
CA GLU A 180 -2.40 9.07 -3.24
C GLU A 180 -3.31 7.93 -3.71
N PHE A 181 -4.31 8.27 -4.52
CA PHE A 181 -5.24 7.33 -5.13
C PHE A 181 -5.28 7.51 -6.64
N LEU A 182 -5.24 6.40 -7.37
CA LEU A 182 -5.30 6.40 -8.82
C LEU A 182 -6.59 5.74 -9.30
N PHE A 183 -7.24 6.39 -10.26
CA PHE A 183 -8.49 5.94 -10.85
C PHE A 183 -8.26 5.55 -12.31
N LEU A 184 -8.79 4.40 -12.71
CA LEU A 184 -8.99 4.03 -14.10
C LEU A 184 -10.48 4.05 -14.35
N LEU A 185 -10.92 4.93 -15.25
CA LEU A 185 -12.32 5.23 -15.52
C LEU A 185 -12.65 4.84 -16.97
N PRO A 186 -13.08 3.59 -17.22
CA PRO A 186 -13.45 3.14 -18.56
C PRO A 186 -14.57 3.98 -19.15
N ASP A 187 -14.56 4.15 -20.46
CA ASP A 187 -15.56 4.89 -21.23
C ASP A 187 -15.78 6.32 -20.72
N SER A 188 -14.71 6.95 -20.22
CA SER A 188 -14.77 8.31 -19.65
C SER A 188 -13.79 9.25 -20.35
N ALA A 189 -14.33 10.31 -20.95
CA ALA A 189 -13.56 11.47 -21.40
C ALA A 189 -13.15 12.35 -20.20
N SER A 190 -12.22 13.30 -20.40
CA SER A 190 -11.67 14.17 -19.34
C SER A 190 -12.75 14.83 -18.50
N ASN A 191 -13.77 15.42 -19.13
CA ASN A 191 -14.85 16.12 -18.45
C ASN A 191 -15.74 15.18 -17.62
N HIS A 192 -15.95 13.95 -18.07
CA HIS A 192 -16.72 12.95 -17.32
C HIS A 192 -15.92 12.43 -16.11
N ALA A 193 -14.64 12.20 -16.29
CA ALA A 193 -13.75 11.81 -15.22
C ALA A 193 -13.62 12.92 -14.15
N ALA A 194 -13.43 14.18 -14.58
CA ALA A 194 -13.40 15.33 -13.67
C ALA A 194 -14.69 15.44 -12.84
N ARG A 195 -15.87 15.38 -13.49
CA ARG A 195 -17.17 15.41 -12.78
C ARG A 195 -17.33 14.25 -11.79
N ALA A 196 -16.74 13.08 -12.04
CA ALA A 196 -16.81 11.98 -11.10
C ALA A 196 -16.04 12.32 -9.82
N LEU A 197 -14.89 12.97 -9.94
CA LEU A 197 -14.10 13.43 -8.81
C LEU A 197 -14.70 14.65 -8.11
N ASP A 198 -15.33 15.57 -8.83
CA ASP A 198 -16.09 16.67 -8.22
C ASP A 198 -17.21 16.14 -7.33
N ARG A 199 -17.96 15.12 -7.80
CA ARG A 199 -18.99 14.46 -6.96
C ARG A 199 -18.41 13.79 -5.72
N LEU A 200 -17.20 13.21 -5.82
CA LEU A 200 -16.50 12.65 -4.67
C LEU A 200 -16.13 13.76 -3.66
N GLN A 201 -15.72 14.93 -4.15
CA GLN A 201 -15.42 16.08 -3.31
C GLN A 201 -16.67 16.59 -2.57
N ASP A 202 -17.79 16.66 -3.27
CA ASP A 202 -19.10 16.99 -2.69
C ASP A 202 -19.53 15.94 -1.64
N GLU A 203 -19.25 14.66 -1.88
CA GLU A 203 -19.56 13.57 -0.95
C GLU A 203 -18.77 13.72 0.35
N LEU A 204 -17.46 13.99 0.26
CA LEU A 204 -16.62 14.25 1.43
C LEU A 204 -17.05 15.49 2.20
N HIS A 205 -17.49 16.53 1.50
CA HIS A 205 -17.97 17.75 2.14
C HIS A 205 -19.29 17.52 2.89
N ARG A 206 -20.20 16.73 2.30
CA ARG A 206 -21.49 16.40 2.95
C ARG A 206 -21.35 15.41 4.12
N HIS A 207 -20.33 14.59 4.10
CA HIS A 207 -20.07 13.56 5.11
C HIS A 207 -18.63 13.72 5.64
N PRO A 208 -18.38 14.67 6.56
CA PRO A 208 -17.07 14.88 7.13
C PRO A 208 -16.63 13.66 7.95
N LEU A 209 -15.33 13.46 8.07
CA LEU A 209 -14.78 12.45 8.97
C LEU A 209 -15.04 12.86 10.42
N VAL A 210 -15.73 12.01 11.19
CA VAL A 210 -15.84 12.20 12.64
C VAL A 210 -14.73 11.42 13.32
N TYR A 211 -13.78 12.13 13.92
CA TYR A 211 -12.68 11.53 14.66
C TYR A 211 -12.65 12.03 16.10
N ARG A 212 -12.76 11.10 17.06
CA ARG A 212 -12.83 11.39 18.51
C ARG A 212 -13.88 12.45 18.89
N GLY A 213 -15.02 12.43 18.19
CA GLY A 213 -16.13 13.36 18.43
C GLY A 213 -15.99 14.74 17.80
N HIS A 214 -14.97 14.94 16.96
CA HIS A 214 -14.75 16.18 16.21
C HIS A 214 -14.85 15.93 14.71
N ASP A 215 -15.45 16.88 13.98
CA ASP A 215 -15.47 16.85 12.52
C ASP A 215 -14.09 17.25 11.98
N VAL A 216 -13.51 16.39 11.18
CA VAL A 216 -12.26 16.62 10.46
C VAL A 216 -12.59 16.79 8.99
N ALA A 217 -12.43 18.00 8.49
CA ALA A 217 -12.65 18.29 7.07
C ALA A 217 -11.54 17.65 6.23
N LEU A 218 -11.93 16.80 5.30
CA LEU A 218 -11.03 16.24 4.30
C LEU A 218 -11.29 16.90 2.95
N SER A 219 -10.22 17.20 2.25
CA SER A 219 -10.26 17.64 0.86
C SER A 219 -9.12 16.99 0.09
N PHE A 220 -9.22 17.00 -1.22
CA PHE A 220 -8.19 16.51 -2.10
C PHE A 220 -8.00 17.41 -3.30
N SER A 221 -6.84 17.28 -3.92
CA SER A 221 -6.58 17.78 -5.26
C SER A 221 -6.47 16.60 -6.21
N ALA A 222 -6.89 16.77 -7.47
CA ALA A 222 -6.78 15.71 -8.46
C ALA A 222 -6.37 16.24 -9.83
N GLY A 223 -5.63 15.41 -10.55
CA GLY A 223 -5.31 15.63 -11.95
C GLY A 223 -5.90 14.52 -12.82
N VAL A 224 -6.54 14.91 -13.92
CA VAL A 224 -7.24 14.00 -14.84
C VAL A 224 -6.60 14.06 -16.22
N THR A 225 -6.46 12.91 -16.87
CA THR A 225 -6.07 12.81 -18.28
C THR A 225 -6.84 11.69 -18.97
N VAL A 226 -6.81 11.64 -20.28
CA VAL A 226 -7.35 10.54 -21.09
C VAL A 226 -6.18 9.81 -21.77
N ARG A 227 -6.11 8.51 -21.56
CA ARG A 227 -5.12 7.67 -22.21
C ARG A 227 -5.29 7.69 -23.71
N GLN A 228 -4.24 7.97 -24.45
CA GLN A 228 -4.17 7.78 -25.89
C GLN A 228 -3.79 6.32 -26.21
N ARG A 229 -4.27 5.81 -27.34
CA ARG A 229 -3.96 4.45 -27.79
C ARG A 229 -2.46 4.21 -27.84
N GLY A 230 -2.01 3.10 -27.25
CA GLY A 230 -0.59 2.73 -27.20
C GLY A 230 0.25 3.43 -26.13
N GLN A 231 -0.32 4.39 -25.38
CA GLN A 231 0.42 5.01 -24.28
C GLN A 231 0.71 4.03 -23.15
N SER A 232 1.93 4.10 -22.63
CA SER A 232 2.32 3.34 -21.45
C SER A 232 1.64 3.87 -20.19
N ARG A 233 1.52 3.02 -19.17
CA ARG A 233 1.01 3.40 -17.85
C ARG A 233 1.75 4.62 -17.29
N ASP A 234 3.08 4.59 -17.34
CA ASP A 234 3.91 5.64 -16.72
C ASP A 234 3.75 7.00 -17.43
N THR A 235 3.60 6.99 -18.76
CA THR A 235 3.32 8.20 -19.54
C THR A 235 1.98 8.83 -19.14
N VAL A 236 0.96 8.02 -18.97
CA VAL A 236 -0.38 8.50 -18.62
C VAL A 236 -0.42 8.99 -17.17
N ILE A 237 0.21 8.26 -16.24
CA ILE A 237 0.31 8.70 -14.83
C ILE A 237 1.07 10.02 -14.74
N ALA A 238 2.18 10.19 -15.47
CA ALA A 238 2.92 11.45 -15.49
C ALA A 238 2.10 12.63 -16.04
N ALA A 239 1.15 12.38 -16.96
CA ALA A 239 0.23 13.42 -17.42
C ALA A 239 -0.79 13.81 -16.35
N ALA A 240 -1.36 12.83 -15.66
CA ALA A 240 -2.27 13.07 -14.53
C ALA A 240 -1.55 13.78 -13.37
N ASP A 241 -0.29 13.42 -13.08
CA ASP A 241 0.52 14.05 -12.03
C ASP A 241 0.78 15.52 -12.31
N ARG A 242 1.09 15.91 -13.56
CA ARG A 242 1.23 17.32 -13.93
C ARG A 242 -0.05 18.10 -13.68
N ALA A 243 -1.20 17.56 -14.03
CA ALA A 243 -2.49 18.19 -13.77
C ALA A 243 -2.79 18.29 -12.26
N LEU A 244 -2.47 17.25 -11.48
CA LEU A 244 -2.56 17.27 -10.02
C LEU A 244 -1.65 18.35 -9.42
N TYR A 245 -0.42 18.46 -9.89
CA TYR A 245 0.49 19.50 -9.45
C TYR A 245 -0.06 20.90 -9.74
N ALA A 246 -0.66 21.11 -10.91
CA ALA A 246 -1.33 22.35 -11.26
C ALA A 246 -2.53 22.65 -10.34
N ALA A 247 -3.35 21.62 -10.01
CA ALA A 247 -4.44 21.74 -9.05
C ALA A 247 -3.95 22.21 -7.66
N LYS A 248 -2.87 21.60 -7.16
CA LYS A 248 -2.23 21.97 -5.89
C LYS A 248 -1.71 23.42 -5.92
N ARG A 249 -1.07 23.83 -7.00
CA ARG A 249 -0.57 25.20 -7.18
C ARG A 249 -1.68 26.25 -7.32
N ALA A 250 -2.80 25.88 -7.92
CA ALA A 250 -3.96 26.75 -8.10
C ALA A 250 -4.80 26.95 -6.81
N GLY A 251 -4.33 26.44 -5.65
CA GLY A 251 -4.97 26.63 -4.35
C GLY A 251 -5.64 25.37 -3.80
N LYS A 252 -5.31 24.19 -4.32
CA LYS A 252 -5.82 22.89 -3.84
C LYS A 252 -7.35 22.75 -3.98
N LYS A 253 -7.93 21.69 -3.42
CA LYS A 253 -9.38 21.43 -3.32
C LYS A 253 -10.09 21.51 -4.68
N ARG A 254 -9.44 20.96 -5.72
CA ARG A 254 -9.96 21.01 -7.09
C ARG A 254 -9.47 19.88 -7.96
N VAL A 255 -10.20 19.68 -9.02
CA VAL A 255 -9.84 18.80 -10.11
C VAL A 255 -9.35 19.64 -11.29
N MET A 256 -8.21 19.27 -11.89
CA MET A 256 -7.74 19.87 -13.15
C MET A 256 -7.51 18.77 -14.18
N THR A 257 -7.75 19.08 -15.44
CA THR A 257 -7.45 18.17 -16.54
C THR A 257 -6.10 18.48 -17.17
N ALA A 258 -5.50 17.49 -17.82
CA ALA A 258 -4.26 17.71 -18.58
C ALA A 258 -4.42 18.69 -19.75
N GLU A 259 -5.67 19.01 -20.13
CA GLU A 259 -6.03 19.98 -21.14
C GLU A 259 -6.01 21.42 -20.58
N ASP A 260 -6.07 21.57 -19.25
CA ASP A 260 -6.05 22.86 -18.55
C ASP A 260 -4.62 23.31 -18.22
N VAL A 261 -3.61 22.49 -18.51
CA VAL A 261 -2.20 22.67 -18.13
C VAL A 261 -1.31 22.70 -19.37
#